data_19e31885f4b40b5f9dfdeb51f05e9bf5
#
_entry.id   19e31885f4b40b5f9dfdeb51f05e9bf5
#
_cell.length_a   1.000
_cell.length_b   1.000
_cell.length_c   1.000
_cell.angle_alpha   90.00
_cell.angle_beta   90.00
_cell.angle_gamma   90.00
#
_symmetry.space_group_name_H-M   'P 1'
#
loop_
_entity.id
_entity.type
_entity.pdbx_description
1 polymer ?
#
loop_
_entity_poly.entity_id
_entity_poly.type
_entity_poly.pdbx_seq_one_letter_code
_entity_poly.pdbx_strand_id
1 'polypeptide(L)'
;VTPVLISDTGLAAEVAALINRVYSDAEKGIWLEGQSRTSEAEVAELIATGQIAVARSGDRVVGSVRVHEIEDGVGEFGMLVAAPEERGTGIGTDLVSFAENWGRERGFAQMQLELLVPQTWEHPVKEFLRGWYTRIGYRLVRKDDLETAYPFLVPHLACPCDFLVFRKILDPSK
;
A
#
# COMPACT_ATOMS: atom_id res chain seq x y z
N VAL A 1 5.01 4.67 -17.00
CA VAL A 1 4.43 3.30 -16.94
C VAL A 1 2.99 3.39 -16.49
N THR A 2 2.08 2.72 -17.21
CA THR A 2 0.66 2.74 -16.87
C THR A 2 0.30 1.47 -16.10
N PRO A 3 -0.06 1.58 -14.80
CA PRO A 3 -0.51 0.42 -14.04
C PRO A 3 -1.83 -0.13 -14.56
N VAL A 4 -2.02 -1.44 -14.47
CA VAL A 4 -3.27 -2.11 -14.87
C VAL A 4 -3.69 -3.13 -13.82
N LEU A 5 -5.01 -3.26 -13.62
CA LEU A 5 -5.56 -4.36 -12.81
C LEU A 5 -5.27 -5.69 -13.52
N ILE A 6 -4.87 -6.68 -12.76
CA ILE A 6 -4.56 -8.00 -13.30
C ILE A 6 -5.57 -9.05 -12.81
N SER A 7 -5.77 -10.07 -13.63
CA SER A 7 -6.63 -11.21 -13.31
C SER A 7 -5.89 -12.56 -13.38
N ASP A 8 -4.65 -12.54 -13.86
CA ASP A 8 -3.83 -13.74 -13.99
C ASP A 8 -3.18 -14.08 -12.64
N THR A 9 -3.70 -15.08 -11.95
CA THR A 9 -3.16 -15.55 -10.67
C THR A 9 -1.77 -16.19 -10.81
N GLY A 10 -1.32 -16.48 -12.03
CA GLY A 10 0.05 -16.93 -12.30
C GLY A 10 1.11 -15.88 -11.96
N LEU A 11 0.70 -14.61 -11.80
CA LEU A 11 1.59 -13.52 -11.39
C LEU A 11 1.74 -13.41 -9.86
N ALA A 12 0.98 -14.19 -9.09
CA ALA A 12 0.94 -14.05 -7.62
C ALA A 12 2.32 -14.22 -6.97
N ALA A 13 3.11 -15.18 -7.42
CA ALA A 13 4.45 -15.41 -6.85
C ALA A 13 5.37 -14.21 -7.08
N GLU A 14 5.39 -13.65 -8.28
CA GLU A 14 6.23 -12.50 -8.63
C GLU A 14 5.80 -11.25 -7.86
N VAL A 15 4.50 -11.00 -7.78
CA VAL A 15 3.95 -9.85 -7.04
C VAL A 15 4.23 -9.99 -5.53
N ALA A 16 4.00 -11.16 -4.95
CA ALA A 16 4.27 -11.41 -3.53
C ALA A 16 5.75 -11.22 -3.21
N ALA A 17 6.65 -11.72 -4.07
CA ALA A 17 8.09 -11.55 -3.89
C ALA A 17 8.50 -10.08 -3.89
N LEU A 18 7.94 -9.28 -4.80
CA LEU A 18 8.22 -7.84 -4.86
C LEU A 18 7.72 -7.13 -3.60
N ILE A 19 6.49 -7.42 -3.16
CA ILE A 19 5.91 -6.83 -1.96
C ILE A 19 6.78 -7.15 -0.74
N ASN A 20 7.12 -8.40 -0.54
CA ASN A 20 7.91 -8.83 0.61
C ASN A 20 9.32 -8.22 0.58
N ARG A 21 9.95 -8.16 -0.59
CA ARG A 21 11.27 -7.54 -0.74
C ARG A 21 11.26 -6.07 -0.33
N VAL A 22 10.28 -5.30 -0.82
CA VAL A 22 10.19 -3.87 -0.53
C VAL A 22 9.83 -3.62 0.94
N TYR A 23 8.84 -4.34 1.48
CA TYR A 23 8.44 -4.18 2.87
C TYR A 23 9.51 -4.62 3.87
N SER A 24 10.32 -5.62 3.54
CA SER A 24 11.43 -6.06 4.39
C SER A 24 12.40 -4.91 4.67
N ASP A 25 12.67 -4.08 3.67
CA ASP A 25 13.54 -2.91 3.83
C ASP A 25 12.77 -1.72 4.41
N ALA A 26 11.56 -1.47 3.90
CA ALA A 26 10.76 -0.30 4.27
C ALA A 26 10.25 -0.34 5.72
N GLU A 27 10.11 -1.53 6.30
CA GLU A 27 9.63 -1.70 7.67
C GLU A 27 10.66 -2.33 8.59
N LYS A 28 11.92 -2.22 8.22
CA LYS A 28 13.04 -2.76 9.02
C LYS A 28 13.01 -2.17 10.44
N GLY A 29 13.10 -3.07 11.44
CA GLY A 29 13.05 -2.69 12.85
C GLY A 29 11.65 -2.63 13.44
N ILE A 30 10.62 -2.71 12.63
CA ILE A 30 9.21 -2.71 13.08
C ILE A 30 8.73 -4.10 13.43
N TRP A 31 9.10 -5.12 12.63
CA TRP A 31 8.65 -6.49 12.79
C TRP A 31 9.76 -7.39 13.35
N LEU A 32 9.35 -8.43 14.06
CA LEU A 32 10.27 -9.50 14.46
C LEU A 32 10.82 -10.20 13.21
N GLU A 33 12.00 -10.80 13.33
CA GLU A 33 12.62 -11.52 12.21
C GLU A 33 11.74 -12.66 11.70
N GLY A 34 11.80 -12.92 10.39
CA GLY A 34 11.06 -13.99 9.73
C GLY A 34 9.62 -13.64 9.36
N GLN A 35 9.17 -12.42 9.63
CA GLN A 35 7.84 -11.99 9.23
C GLN A 35 7.80 -11.60 7.76
N SER A 36 6.76 -12.04 7.06
CA SER A 36 6.47 -11.64 5.67
C SER A 36 5.25 -10.74 5.63
N ARG A 37 5.26 -9.74 4.75
CA ARG A 37 4.12 -8.85 4.59
C ARG A 37 2.92 -9.57 3.99
N THR A 38 3.18 -10.49 3.06
CA THR A 38 2.13 -11.23 2.36
C THR A 38 2.63 -12.62 1.94
N SER A 39 1.74 -13.40 1.35
CA SER A 39 2.05 -14.72 0.79
C SER A 39 1.56 -14.81 -0.65
N GLU A 40 2.08 -15.77 -1.40
CA GLU A 40 1.59 -16.06 -2.75
C GLU A 40 0.09 -16.37 -2.74
N ALA A 41 -0.37 -17.16 -1.75
CA ALA A 41 -1.80 -17.51 -1.63
C ALA A 41 -2.68 -16.29 -1.41
N GLU A 42 -2.27 -15.36 -0.53
CA GLU A 42 -3.02 -14.12 -0.30
C GLU A 42 -3.06 -13.26 -1.56
N VAL A 43 -1.93 -13.10 -2.23
CA VAL A 43 -1.87 -12.30 -3.46
C VAL A 43 -2.72 -12.92 -4.56
N ALA A 44 -2.70 -14.25 -4.71
CA ALA A 44 -3.54 -14.94 -5.69
C ALA A 44 -5.03 -14.67 -5.44
N GLU A 45 -5.46 -14.69 -4.19
CA GLU A 45 -6.84 -14.37 -3.83
C GLU A 45 -7.19 -12.91 -4.15
N LEU A 46 -6.30 -11.98 -3.84
CA LEU A 46 -6.49 -10.56 -4.15
C LEU A 46 -6.54 -10.30 -5.66
N ILE A 47 -5.72 -11.00 -6.44
CA ILE A 47 -5.77 -10.94 -7.91
C ILE A 47 -7.12 -11.46 -8.42
N ALA A 48 -7.55 -12.60 -7.91
CA ALA A 48 -8.81 -13.23 -8.32
C ALA A 48 -10.02 -12.33 -8.02
N THR A 49 -9.95 -11.50 -7.00
CA THR A 49 -11.03 -10.57 -6.63
C THR A 49 -10.86 -9.17 -7.20
N GLY A 50 -9.91 -8.97 -8.12
CA GLY A 50 -9.75 -7.69 -8.84
C GLY A 50 -9.16 -6.56 -8.01
N GLN A 51 -8.32 -6.88 -7.02
CA GLN A 51 -7.78 -5.90 -6.10
C GLN A 51 -6.31 -5.52 -6.33
N ILE A 52 -5.61 -6.16 -7.27
CA ILE A 52 -4.19 -5.89 -7.51
C ILE A 52 -3.99 -5.26 -8.88
N ALA A 53 -3.30 -4.13 -8.89
CA ALA A 53 -2.78 -3.51 -10.11
C ALA A 53 -1.26 -3.61 -10.12
N VAL A 54 -0.67 -3.77 -11.29
CA VAL A 54 0.77 -3.86 -11.46
C VAL A 54 1.27 -2.87 -12.50
N ALA A 55 2.49 -2.37 -12.29
CA ALA A 55 3.28 -1.66 -13.28
C ALA A 55 4.36 -2.60 -13.77
N ARG A 56 4.61 -2.61 -15.08
CA ARG A 56 5.59 -3.51 -15.70
C ARG A 56 6.65 -2.73 -16.45
N SER A 57 7.84 -3.30 -16.49
CA SER A 57 8.91 -2.92 -17.42
C SER A 57 9.23 -4.17 -18.24
N GLY A 58 8.80 -4.18 -19.51
CA GLY A 58 8.80 -5.41 -20.31
C GLY A 58 7.88 -6.45 -19.66
N ASP A 59 8.41 -7.65 -19.45
CA ASP A 59 7.65 -8.75 -18.82
C ASP A 59 7.77 -8.76 -17.28
N ARG A 60 8.57 -7.86 -16.72
CA ARG A 60 8.85 -7.85 -15.28
C ARG A 60 7.91 -6.92 -14.54
N VAL A 61 7.34 -7.37 -13.42
CA VAL A 61 6.59 -6.53 -12.50
C VAL A 61 7.55 -5.64 -11.72
N VAL A 62 7.41 -4.32 -11.84
CA VAL A 62 8.26 -3.34 -11.17
C VAL A 62 7.52 -2.50 -10.14
N GLY A 63 6.23 -2.67 -10.03
CA GLY A 63 5.41 -2.01 -9.03
C GLY A 63 4.07 -2.69 -8.87
N SER A 64 3.44 -2.49 -7.72
CA SER A 64 2.13 -3.07 -7.43
C SER A 64 1.41 -2.23 -6.38
N VAL A 65 0.08 -2.27 -6.43
CA VAL A 65 -0.79 -1.64 -5.43
C VAL A 65 -2.07 -2.45 -5.29
N ARG A 66 -2.56 -2.58 -4.06
CA ARG A 66 -3.88 -3.13 -3.77
C ARG A 66 -4.89 -1.98 -3.71
N VAL A 67 -6.06 -2.17 -4.33
CA VAL A 67 -7.20 -1.25 -4.25
C VAL A 67 -8.46 -2.02 -3.87
N HIS A 68 -9.27 -1.46 -2.98
CA HIS A 68 -10.55 -2.06 -2.59
C HIS A 68 -11.46 -1.01 -1.93
N GLU A 69 -12.76 -1.29 -1.90
CA GLU A 69 -13.72 -0.48 -1.17
C GLU A 69 -13.75 -0.91 0.30
N ILE A 70 -13.72 0.04 1.23
CA ILE A 70 -13.73 -0.26 2.68
C ILE A 70 -15.03 0.11 3.36
N GLU A 71 -15.74 1.10 2.82
CA GLU A 71 -17.06 1.53 3.26
C GLU A 71 -17.72 2.28 2.10
N ASP A 72 -19.01 2.53 2.18
CA ASP A 72 -19.75 3.17 1.11
C ASP A 72 -19.11 4.52 0.73
N GLY A 73 -18.69 4.61 -0.54
CA GLY A 73 -18.09 5.82 -1.09
C GLY A 73 -16.62 6.05 -0.73
N VAL A 74 -15.96 5.09 -0.08
CA VAL A 74 -14.55 5.21 0.30
C VAL A 74 -13.73 4.02 -0.21
N GLY A 75 -12.76 4.30 -1.06
CA GLY A 75 -11.76 3.32 -1.46
C GLY A 75 -10.52 3.40 -0.58
N GLU A 76 -9.73 2.32 -0.59
CA GLU A 76 -8.44 2.29 0.10
C GLU A 76 -7.40 1.69 -0.83
N PHE A 77 -6.20 2.22 -0.79
CA PHE A 77 -5.05 1.54 -1.39
C PHE A 77 -4.05 1.17 -0.31
N GLY A 78 -3.36 0.06 -0.54
CA GLY A 78 -2.33 -0.46 0.33
C GLY A 78 -1.37 -1.33 -0.46
N MET A 79 -0.40 -1.93 0.24
CA MET A 79 0.63 -2.77 -0.39
C MET A 79 1.26 -2.06 -1.60
N LEU A 80 1.48 -0.74 -1.47
CA LEU A 80 2.09 0.08 -2.51
C LEU A 80 3.60 -0.17 -2.52
N VAL A 81 4.09 -0.72 -3.62
CA VAL A 81 5.52 -1.03 -3.76
C VAL A 81 6.03 -0.65 -5.14
N ALA A 82 7.27 -0.15 -5.18
CA ALA A 82 8.01 0.04 -6.42
C ALA A 82 9.37 -0.64 -6.25
N ALA A 83 9.82 -1.34 -7.28
CA ALA A 83 11.12 -2.02 -7.25
C ALA A 83 12.23 -1.01 -6.94
N PRO A 84 13.14 -1.31 -5.99
CA PRO A 84 14.21 -0.37 -5.62
C PRO A 84 15.06 0.10 -6.79
N GLU A 85 15.31 -0.75 -7.77
CA GLU A 85 16.07 -0.43 -8.97
C GLU A 85 15.37 0.57 -9.89
N GLU A 86 14.07 0.76 -9.70
CA GLU A 86 13.25 1.72 -10.46
C GLU A 86 13.00 3.02 -9.67
N ARG A 87 13.73 3.25 -8.60
CA ARG A 87 13.57 4.44 -7.77
C ARG A 87 13.82 5.70 -8.59
N GLY A 88 12.94 6.69 -8.43
CA GLY A 88 13.05 7.98 -9.15
C GLY A 88 12.42 7.95 -10.55
N THR A 89 11.83 6.84 -10.99
CA THR A 89 11.20 6.74 -12.32
C THR A 89 9.72 7.11 -12.33
N GLY A 90 9.13 7.45 -11.17
CA GLY A 90 7.74 7.86 -11.07
C GLY A 90 6.73 6.73 -10.90
N ILE A 91 7.17 5.49 -10.70
CA ILE A 91 6.27 4.34 -10.55
C ILE A 91 5.34 4.51 -9.35
N GLY A 92 5.85 4.96 -8.21
CA GLY A 92 5.01 5.20 -7.03
C GLY A 92 3.89 6.20 -7.30
N THR A 93 4.22 7.29 -7.97
CA THR A 93 3.25 8.32 -8.38
C THR A 93 2.21 7.74 -9.34
N ASP A 94 2.65 6.94 -10.32
CA ASP A 94 1.73 6.31 -11.28
C ASP A 94 0.76 5.35 -10.58
N LEU A 95 1.24 4.59 -9.58
CA LEU A 95 0.41 3.67 -8.81
C LEU A 95 -0.64 4.40 -7.95
N VAL A 96 -0.26 5.50 -7.31
CA VAL A 96 -1.23 6.32 -6.55
C VAL A 96 -2.26 6.94 -7.49
N SER A 97 -1.82 7.47 -8.63
CA SER A 97 -2.73 8.03 -9.64
C SER A 97 -3.71 6.97 -10.15
N PHE A 98 -3.22 5.75 -10.37
CA PHE A 98 -4.09 4.64 -10.74
C PHE A 98 -5.15 4.38 -9.66
N ALA A 99 -4.75 4.30 -8.40
CA ALA A 99 -5.68 4.05 -7.30
C ALA A 99 -6.75 5.13 -7.19
N GLU A 100 -6.36 6.39 -7.34
CA GLU A 100 -7.30 7.52 -7.29
C GLU A 100 -8.27 7.49 -8.47
N ASN A 101 -7.79 7.21 -9.68
CA ASN A 101 -8.65 7.08 -10.85
C ASN A 101 -9.59 5.89 -10.75
N TRP A 102 -9.10 4.77 -10.20
CA TRP A 102 -9.93 3.61 -9.90
C TRP A 102 -11.10 3.99 -8.98
N GLY A 103 -10.83 4.78 -7.95
CA GLY A 103 -11.86 5.26 -7.03
C GLY A 103 -12.85 6.22 -7.71
N ARG A 104 -12.34 7.17 -8.52
CA ARG A 104 -13.19 8.12 -9.26
C ARG A 104 -14.14 7.42 -10.22
N GLU A 105 -13.66 6.42 -10.95
CA GLU A 105 -14.47 5.64 -11.88
C GLU A 105 -15.62 4.91 -11.19
N ARG A 106 -15.46 4.59 -9.91
CA ARG A 106 -16.50 3.95 -9.09
C ARG A 106 -17.40 4.94 -8.35
N GLY A 107 -17.15 6.24 -8.53
CA GLY A 107 -17.93 7.28 -7.85
C GLY A 107 -17.58 7.46 -6.38
N PHE A 108 -16.42 6.99 -5.94
CA PHE A 108 -16.00 7.15 -4.55
C PHE A 108 -15.65 8.62 -4.27
N ALA A 109 -16.08 9.10 -3.10
CA ALA A 109 -15.81 10.47 -2.66
C ALA A 109 -14.43 10.65 -2.06
N GLN A 110 -13.86 9.57 -1.50
CA GLN A 110 -12.59 9.63 -0.78
C GLN A 110 -11.73 8.41 -1.07
N MET A 111 -10.42 8.62 -0.95
CA MET A 111 -9.42 7.55 -0.95
C MET A 111 -8.69 7.56 0.39
N GLN A 112 -8.48 6.39 0.97
CA GLN A 112 -7.80 6.20 2.25
C GLN A 112 -6.51 5.41 2.06
N LEU A 113 -5.56 5.67 2.95
CA LEU A 113 -4.40 4.81 3.17
C LEU A 113 -4.13 4.71 4.67
N GLU A 114 -3.51 3.61 5.08
CA GLU A 114 -3.02 3.42 6.45
C GLU A 114 -1.49 3.36 6.43
N LEU A 115 -0.86 4.01 7.39
CA LEU A 115 0.59 4.03 7.53
C LEU A 115 0.99 3.55 8.91
N LEU A 116 1.68 2.42 8.98
CA LEU A 116 2.21 1.85 10.22
C LEU A 116 3.45 2.63 10.63
N VAL A 117 3.48 3.15 11.87
CA VAL A 117 4.62 3.92 12.38
C VAL A 117 4.98 3.47 13.80
N PRO A 118 6.28 3.43 14.15
CA PRO A 118 6.70 3.18 15.54
C PRO A 118 6.22 4.32 16.46
N GLN A 119 5.85 3.97 17.71
CA GLN A 119 5.41 4.96 18.69
C GLN A 119 6.54 5.75 19.33
N THR A 120 7.72 5.13 19.48
CA THR A 120 8.79 5.68 20.33
C THR A 120 10.04 6.15 19.56
N TRP A 121 10.06 5.99 18.23
CA TRP A 121 11.16 6.44 17.39
C TRP A 121 10.67 6.78 15.99
N GLU A 122 11.46 7.58 15.26
CA GLU A 122 11.13 8.01 13.90
C GLU A 122 11.81 7.08 12.89
N HIS A 123 11.00 6.35 12.12
CA HIS A 123 11.50 5.49 11.05
C HIS A 123 11.68 6.32 9.79
N PRO A 124 12.90 6.44 9.23
CA PRO A 124 13.16 7.34 8.09
C PRO A 124 12.24 7.11 6.88
N VAL A 125 11.97 5.83 6.54
CA VAL A 125 11.08 5.52 5.42
C VAL A 125 9.65 5.96 5.70
N LYS A 126 9.18 5.76 6.92
CA LYS A 126 7.81 6.14 7.31
C LYS A 126 7.65 7.66 7.34
N GLU A 127 8.66 8.38 7.81
CA GLU A 127 8.65 9.85 7.79
C GLU A 127 8.68 10.39 6.36
N PHE A 128 9.46 9.77 5.47
CA PHE A 128 9.45 10.11 4.05
C PHE A 128 8.06 9.90 3.43
N LEU A 129 7.43 8.74 3.67
CA LEU A 129 6.10 8.43 3.15
C LEU A 129 5.04 9.38 3.69
N ARG A 130 5.10 9.69 4.98
CA ARG A 130 4.18 10.64 5.62
C ARG A 130 4.25 12.02 4.94
N GLY A 131 5.45 12.51 4.69
CA GLY A 131 5.66 13.77 3.98
C GLY A 131 5.17 13.72 2.53
N TRP A 132 5.45 12.63 1.83
CA TRP A 132 5.03 12.44 0.45
C TRP A 132 3.51 12.40 0.31
N TYR A 133 2.84 11.59 1.12
CA TYR A 133 1.38 11.51 1.10
C TYR A 133 0.74 12.86 1.43
N THR A 134 1.30 13.60 2.39
CA THR A 134 0.80 14.94 2.73
C THR A 134 0.93 15.89 1.54
N ARG A 135 2.07 15.86 0.83
CA ARG A 135 2.29 16.72 -0.34
C ARG A 135 1.32 16.44 -1.47
N ILE A 136 0.91 15.19 -1.65
CA ILE A 136 -0.02 14.82 -2.73
C ILE A 136 -1.50 14.90 -2.31
N GLY A 137 -1.77 15.47 -1.14
CA GLY A 137 -3.13 15.86 -0.76
C GLY A 137 -3.81 15.01 0.31
N TYR A 138 -3.13 13.99 0.85
CA TYR A 138 -3.68 13.19 1.93
C TYR A 138 -3.56 13.92 3.27
N ARG A 139 -4.57 13.80 4.12
CA ARG A 139 -4.63 14.42 5.43
C ARG A 139 -4.87 13.38 6.51
N LEU A 140 -4.16 13.50 7.62
CA LEU A 140 -4.34 12.64 8.78
C LEU A 140 -5.74 12.87 9.36
N VAL A 141 -6.55 11.81 9.40
CA VAL A 141 -7.91 11.86 9.95
C VAL A 141 -8.01 11.14 11.28
N ARG A 142 -7.14 10.17 11.54
CA ARG A 142 -7.19 9.36 12.76
C ARG A 142 -5.86 8.66 12.99
N LYS A 143 -5.54 8.45 14.26
CA LYS A 143 -4.44 7.59 14.71
C LYS A 143 -5.05 6.44 15.50
N ASP A 144 -4.89 5.22 15.01
CA ASP A 144 -5.40 4.02 15.66
C ASP A 144 -4.27 3.29 16.38
N ASP A 145 -4.55 2.82 17.60
CA ASP A 145 -3.68 1.93 18.32
C ASP A 145 -3.75 0.53 17.68
N LEU A 146 -2.60 -0.06 17.42
CA LEU A 146 -2.53 -1.38 16.78
C LEU A 146 -3.20 -2.47 17.63
N GLU A 147 -3.10 -2.38 18.96
CA GLU A 147 -3.74 -3.35 19.87
C GLU A 147 -5.26 -3.36 19.69
N THR A 148 -5.85 -2.22 19.40
CA THR A 148 -7.29 -2.08 19.18
C THR A 148 -7.69 -2.42 17.76
N ALA A 149 -6.95 -1.92 16.77
CA ALA A 149 -7.31 -2.05 15.35
C ALA A 149 -6.95 -3.42 14.78
N TYR A 150 -5.76 -3.94 15.13
CA TYR A 150 -5.22 -5.19 14.59
C TYR A 150 -4.52 -6.00 15.68
N PRO A 151 -5.26 -6.49 16.70
CA PRO A 151 -4.64 -7.16 17.86
C PRO A 151 -3.82 -8.39 17.49
N PHE A 152 -4.17 -9.07 16.39
CA PHE A 152 -3.44 -10.25 15.93
C PHE A 152 -2.02 -9.95 15.39
N LEU A 153 -1.73 -8.68 15.06
CA LEU A 153 -0.40 -8.27 14.58
C LEU A 153 0.57 -7.99 15.74
N VAL A 154 0.06 -7.64 16.92
CA VAL A 154 0.88 -7.22 18.06
C VAL A 154 1.98 -8.21 18.43
N PRO A 155 1.73 -9.54 18.49
CA PRO A 155 2.78 -10.50 18.83
C PRO A 155 3.93 -10.56 17.82
N HIS A 156 3.75 -10.03 16.63
CA HIS A 156 4.75 -10.07 15.56
C HIS A 156 5.58 -8.78 15.47
N LEU A 157 5.27 -7.77 16.30
CA LEU A 157 5.98 -6.50 16.30
C LEU A 157 7.25 -6.56 17.14
N ALA A 158 8.31 -5.91 16.66
CA ALA A 158 9.54 -5.68 17.41
C ALA A 158 9.46 -4.44 18.31
N CYS A 159 8.50 -3.56 18.07
CA CYS A 159 8.28 -2.34 18.84
C CYS A 159 6.81 -1.93 18.82
N PRO A 160 6.35 -1.12 19.79
CA PRO A 160 4.98 -0.60 19.75
C PRO A 160 4.77 0.30 18.53
N CYS A 161 3.64 0.13 17.87
CA CYS A 161 3.27 0.87 16.65
C CYS A 161 1.86 1.41 16.70
N ASP A 162 1.63 2.47 15.94
CA ASP A 162 0.31 3.01 15.62
C ASP A 162 0.05 2.90 14.13
N PHE A 163 -1.24 2.90 13.75
CA PHE A 163 -1.65 3.17 12.38
C PHE A 163 -2.12 4.60 12.24
N LEU A 164 -1.52 5.32 11.31
CA LEU A 164 -1.98 6.63 10.88
C LEU A 164 -2.92 6.44 9.70
N VAL A 165 -4.15 6.93 9.83
CA VAL A 165 -5.15 6.85 8.76
C VAL A 165 -5.22 8.19 8.06
N PHE A 166 -4.94 8.18 6.75
CA PHE A 166 -4.96 9.36 5.90
C PHE A 166 -6.08 9.25 4.88
N ARG A 167 -6.72 10.37 4.57
CA ARG A 167 -7.74 10.44 3.51
C ARG A 167 -7.52 11.63 2.60
N LYS A 168 -7.96 11.47 1.37
CA LYS A 168 -7.99 12.52 0.36
C LYS A 168 -9.36 12.52 -0.29
N ILE A 169 -9.94 13.72 -0.44
CA ILE A 169 -11.17 13.89 -1.19
C ILE A 169 -10.85 13.75 -2.68
N LEU A 170 -11.60 12.91 -3.38
CA LEU A 170 -11.43 12.71 -4.80
C LEU A 170 -12.28 13.72 -5.57
N ASP A 171 -11.65 14.48 -6.44
CA ASP A 171 -12.35 15.41 -7.34
C ASP A 171 -12.79 14.62 -8.58
N PRO A 172 -14.11 14.51 -8.84
CA PRO A 172 -14.60 13.73 -9.98
C PRO A 172 -14.23 14.33 -11.33
N SER A 173 -13.81 15.60 -11.39
CA SER A 173 -13.46 16.28 -12.63
C SER A 173 -12.00 16.05 -13.08
N LYS A 174 -11.19 15.31 -12.32
CA LYS A 174 -9.77 15.10 -12.60
C LYS A 174 -9.45 13.68 -13.01
#